data_906db0ff1f39a617dffcf605a6427595
#
_entry.id   906db0ff1f39a617dffcf605a6427595
#
_cell.length_a   1.000
_cell.length_b   1.000
_cell.length_c   1.000
_cell.angle_alpha   90.00
_cell.angle_beta   90.00
_cell.angle_gamma   90.00
#
_symmetry.space_group_name_H-M   'P 1'
#
loop_
_entity.id
_entity.type
_entity.pdbx_description
1 polymer ?
#
loop_
_entity_poly.entity_id
_entity_poly.type
_entity_poly.pdbx_seq_one_letter_code
_entity_poly.pdbx_strand_id
1 'polypeptide(L)'
;MHLFHCFICVWSLYANRFFGKNVDGTHDVGIIVIVIFIVLKVGVFIMSKKIRPFHLTPAEESVMNTLWNSGSAMPLIEVVNVAQKDSSVSWKPRSLFSIVNSLMGKGLIKEEGFVRSGKTYARTFAPAMSRPAFYANMVKDALSDEELATFKEIFSEI
;
A
#
# COMPACT_ATOMS: atom_id res chain seq x y z
N MET A 1 4.53 -11.94 18.37
CA MET A 1 3.88 -13.06 19.07
C MET A 1 3.10 -12.64 20.33
N HIS A 2 3.12 -11.38 20.75
CA HIS A 2 2.43 -10.89 21.98
C HIS A 2 1.02 -10.32 21.78
N LEU A 3 0.58 -10.05 20.57
CA LEU A 3 -0.76 -9.49 20.28
C LEU A 3 -1.89 -10.53 20.23
N PHE A 4 -1.56 -11.80 20.02
CA PHE A 4 -2.54 -12.90 19.98
C PHE A 4 -3.06 -13.29 21.38
N HIS A 5 -2.25 -13.13 22.42
CA HIS A 5 -2.66 -13.45 23.79
C HIS A 5 -3.63 -12.44 24.39
N CYS A 6 -3.57 -11.18 23.97
CA CYS A 6 -4.44 -10.13 24.48
C CYS A 6 -5.88 -10.25 23.92
N PHE A 7 -6.05 -10.71 22.67
CA PHE A 7 -7.37 -10.88 22.06
C PHE A 7 -8.16 -12.06 22.65
N ILE A 8 -7.48 -13.15 23.02
CA ILE A 8 -8.11 -14.32 23.64
C ILE A 8 -8.56 -14.00 25.06
N CYS A 9 -7.79 -13.22 25.83
CA CYS A 9 -8.17 -12.80 27.19
C CYS A 9 -9.37 -11.84 27.21
N VAL A 10 -9.43 -10.88 26.31
CA VAL A 10 -10.56 -9.94 26.24
C VAL A 10 -11.83 -10.65 25.81
N TRP A 11 -11.72 -11.65 24.93
CA TRP A 11 -12.87 -12.41 24.42
C TRP A 11 -13.40 -13.40 25.46
N SER A 12 -12.54 -14.01 26.29
CA SER A 12 -12.94 -14.86 27.38
C SER A 12 -13.73 -14.10 28.46
N LEU A 13 -13.39 -12.84 28.73
CA LEU A 13 -14.11 -11.96 29.66
C LEU A 13 -15.45 -11.47 29.07
N TYR A 14 -15.57 -11.29 27.75
CA TYR A 14 -16.81 -10.88 27.11
C TYR A 14 -17.80 -12.04 26.96
N ALA A 15 -17.32 -13.22 26.64
CA ALA A 15 -18.15 -14.44 26.53
C ALA A 15 -18.76 -14.82 27.87
N ASN A 16 -18.03 -14.71 28.98
CA ASN A 16 -18.51 -15.05 30.31
C ASN A 16 -19.56 -14.05 30.85
N ARG A 17 -19.63 -12.82 30.32
CA ARG A 17 -20.61 -11.82 30.75
C ARG A 17 -21.93 -11.89 29.96
N PHE A 18 -21.90 -12.46 28.75
CA PHE A 18 -23.08 -12.55 27.87
C PHE A 18 -23.79 -13.92 27.92
N PHE A 19 -23.10 -14.98 28.38
CA PHE A 19 -23.62 -16.36 28.39
C PHE A 19 -23.91 -16.92 29.78
N GLY A 20 -24.22 -16.05 30.76
CA GLY A 20 -24.75 -16.49 32.05
C GLY A 20 -26.24 -16.70 31.97
N LYS A 21 -26.66 -17.91 31.77
CA LYS A 21 -27.90 -18.64 32.12
C LYS A 21 -28.63 -19.28 30.94
N ASN A 22 -28.80 -20.60 31.10
CA ASN A 22 -29.67 -21.52 30.37
C ASN A 22 -29.24 -21.89 28.94
N VAL A 23 -28.55 -23.03 28.87
CA VAL A 23 -28.27 -23.71 27.61
C VAL A 23 -28.84 -25.14 27.72
N ASP A 24 -29.98 -25.36 27.11
CA ASP A 24 -30.44 -26.70 26.74
C ASP A 24 -29.69 -27.09 25.45
N GLY A 25 -28.93 -28.17 25.56
CA GLY A 25 -27.72 -28.47 24.79
C GLY A 25 -27.89 -29.06 23.37
N THR A 26 -28.52 -28.41 22.42
CA THR A 26 -28.46 -28.90 21.02
C THR A 26 -28.38 -27.83 19.93
N HIS A 27 -28.65 -26.56 20.23
CA HIS A 27 -28.61 -25.48 19.22
C HIS A 27 -27.28 -24.70 19.15
N ASP A 28 -26.43 -24.83 20.17
CA ASP A 28 -25.22 -23.96 20.29
C ASP A 28 -24.05 -24.43 19.49
N VAL A 29 -23.94 -25.70 19.16
CA VAL A 29 -22.82 -26.23 18.33
C VAL A 29 -22.85 -25.63 16.94
N GLY A 30 -24.04 -25.40 16.39
CA GLY A 30 -24.21 -24.76 15.08
C GLY A 30 -23.73 -23.31 15.04
N ILE A 31 -24.04 -22.53 16.07
CA ILE A 31 -23.65 -21.13 16.18
C ILE A 31 -22.15 -21.00 16.39
N ILE A 32 -21.56 -21.84 17.22
CA ILE A 32 -20.11 -21.88 17.47
C ILE A 32 -19.36 -22.23 16.16
N VAL A 33 -19.82 -23.22 15.42
CA VAL A 33 -19.24 -23.60 14.14
C VAL A 33 -19.36 -22.47 13.11
N ILE A 34 -20.49 -21.78 13.04
CA ILE A 34 -20.70 -20.64 12.12
C ILE A 34 -19.78 -19.48 12.52
N VAL A 35 -19.65 -19.14 13.80
CA VAL A 35 -18.75 -18.07 14.26
C VAL A 35 -17.30 -18.41 13.99
N ILE A 36 -16.87 -19.66 14.23
CA ILE A 36 -15.51 -20.12 13.89
C ILE A 36 -15.29 -20.04 12.37
N PHE A 37 -16.29 -20.42 11.56
CA PHE A 37 -16.18 -20.36 10.09
C PHE A 37 -16.12 -18.91 9.58
N ILE A 38 -16.86 -17.99 10.21
CA ILE A 38 -16.80 -16.56 9.89
C ILE A 38 -15.44 -15.97 10.32
N VAL A 39 -14.96 -16.30 11.52
CA VAL A 39 -13.66 -15.84 12.02
C VAL A 39 -12.51 -16.39 11.18
N LEU A 40 -12.59 -17.65 10.75
CA LEU A 40 -11.60 -18.25 9.84
C LEU A 40 -11.67 -17.62 8.43
N LYS A 41 -12.87 -17.38 7.89
CA LYS A 41 -13.01 -16.69 6.59
C LYS A 41 -12.59 -15.23 6.65
N VAL A 42 -12.91 -14.51 7.71
CA VAL A 42 -12.49 -13.14 7.94
C VAL A 42 -10.97 -13.09 8.20
N GLY A 43 -10.44 -14.05 8.97
CA GLY A 43 -9.00 -14.18 9.21
C GLY A 43 -8.20 -14.48 7.92
N VAL A 44 -8.74 -15.31 7.02
CA VAL A 44 -8.13 -15.61 5.70
C VAL A 44 -8.26 -14.41 4.74
N PHE A 45 -9.32 -13.61 4.85
CA PHE A 45 -9.48 -12.40 4.03
C PHE A 45 -8.57 -11.24 4.49
N ILE A 46 -8.16 -11.23 5.77
CA ILE A 46 -7.13 -10.30 6.31
C ILE A 46 -5.69 -10.82 6.04
N MET A 47 -5.49 -11.91 5.30
CA MET A 47 -4.19 -12.16 4.69
C MET A 47 -3.94 -11.05 3.66
N SER A 48 -3.58 -9.89 4.18
CA SER A 48 -3.26 -8.70 3.41
C SER A 48 -2.25 -9.11 2.35
N LYS A 49 -2.66 -8.98 1.10
CA LYS A 49 -1.76 -9.02 -0.05
C LYS A 49 -0.57 -8.17 0.33
N LYS A 50 0.58 -8.80 0.60
CA LYS A 50 1.83 -8.11 0.99
C LYS A 50 2.08 -7.08 -0.10
N ILE A 51 1.73 -5.82 0.19
CA ILE A 51 1.99 -4.73 -0.72
C ILE A 51 3.50 -4.64 -0.78
N ARG A 52 4.07 -4.97 -1.95
CA ARG A 52 5.49 -4.74 -2.21
C ARG A 52 5.62 -3.29 -2.65
N PRO A 53 6.03 -2.37 -1.77
CA PRO A 53 5.98 -0.94 -2.06
C PRO A 53 6.89 -0.58 -3.25
N PHE A 54 7.98 -1.32 -3.44
CA PHE A 54 8.96 -1.06 -4.49
C PHE A 54 8.70 -1.81 -5.80
N HIS A 55 7.56 -2.52 -5.93
CA HIS A 55 7.16 -3.13 -7.20
C HIS A 55 6.16 -2.22 -7.91
N LEU A 56 6.59 -1.56 -8.98
CA LEU A 56 5.75 -0.68 -9.80
C LEU A 56 5.18 -1.44 -11.01
N THR A 57 3.96 -1.10 -11.37
CA THR A 57 3.42 -1.44 -12.70
C THR A 57 3.97 -0.43 -13.73
N PRO A 58 3.98 -0.73 -15.04
CA PRO A 58 4.46 0.21 -16.06
C PRO A 58 3.75 1.57 -16.03
N ALA A 59 2.45 1.58 -15.68
CA ALA A 59 1.68 2.80 -15.53
C ALA A 59 2.11 3.63 -14.31
N GLU A 60 2.36 2.97 -13.17
CA GLU A 60 2.87 3.62 -11.96
C GLU A 60 4.28 4.16 -12.16
N GLU A 61 5.13 3.40 -12.84
CA GLU A 61 6.49 3.81 -13.17
C GLU A 61 6.51 5.06 -14.05
N SER A 62 5.66 5.12 -15.08
CA SER A 62 5.50 6.30 -15.93
C SER A 62 5.13 7.54 -15.12
N VAL A 63 4.17 7.44 -14.19
CA VAL A 63 3.76 8.55 -13.31
C VAL A 63 4.91 8.94 -12.37
N MET A 64 5.60 7.98 -11.76
CA MET A 64 6.74 8.26 -10.89
C MET A 64 7.89 8.94 -11.66
N ASN A 65 8.19 8.50 -12.87
CA ASN A 65 9.20 9.13 -13.74
C ASN A 65 8.85 10.59 -14.04
N THR A 66 7.58 10.88 -14.32
CA THR A 66 7.10 12.24 -14.55
C THR A 66 7.33 13.11 -13.31
N LEU A 67 6.99 12.62 -12.12
CA LEU A 67 7.16 13.35 -10.86
C LEU A 67 8.63 13.53 -10.48
N TRP A 68 9.50 12.52 -10.67
CA TRP A 68 10.92 12.65 -10.41
C TRP A 68 11.61 13.63 -11.36
N ASN A 69 11.22 13.64 -12.64
CA ASN A 69 11.80 14.52 -13.64
C ASN A 69 11.37 15.99 -13.46
N SER A 70 10.20 16.24 -12.87
CA SER A 70 9.73 17.61 -12.61
C SER A 70 10.51 18.31 -11.50
N GLY A 71 11.05 17.57 -10.54
CA GLY A 71 11.75 18.11 -9.38
C GLY A 71 10.91 18.96 -8.42
N SER A 72 9.59 19.10 -8.68
CA SER A 72 8.65 19.90 -7.88
C SER A 72 7.30 19.21 -7.78
N ALA A 73 6.54 19.59 -6.74
CA ALA A 73 5.17 19.12 -6.60
C ALA A 73 4.28 19.67 -7.71
N MET A 74 3.47 18.81 -8.33
CA MET A 74 2.57 19.22 -9.41
C MET A 74 1.14 18.68 -9.24
N PRO A 75 0.13 19.40 -9.76
CA PRO A 75 -1.25 18.92 -9.77
C PRO A 75 -1.44 17.82 -10.83
N LEU A 76 -2.45 16.97 -10.65
CA LEU A 76 -2.70 15.83 -11.54
C LEU A 76 -2.91 16.24 -13.01
N ILE A 77 -3.50 17.39 -13.27
CA ILE A 77 -3.70 17.88 -14.62
C ILE A 77 -2.36 18.15 -15.33
N GLU A 78 -1.37 18.62 -14.60
CA GLU A 78 -0.04 18.88 -15.15
C GLU A 78 0.70 17.58 -15.41
N VAL A 79 0.57 16.58 -14.51
CA VAL A 79 1.09 15.22 -14.73
C VAL A 79 0.52 14.62 -16.03
N VAL A 80 -0.77 14.79 -16.30
CA VAL A 80 -1.39 14.37 -17.57
C VAL A 80 -0.75 15.11 -18.76
N ASN A 81 -0.65 16.44 -18.67
CA ASN A 81 -0.13 17.27 -19.77
C ASN A 81 1.34 16.94 -20.12
N VAL A 82 2.15 16.66 -19.10
CA VAL A 82 3.56 16.26 -19.29
C VAL A 82 3.64 14.87 -19.88
N ALA A 83 2.91 13.91 -19.29
CA ALA A 83 2.94 12.52 -19.72
C ALA A 83 2.39 12.32 -21.13
N GLN A 84 1.36 13.07 -21.54
CA GLN A 84 0.81 12.96 -22.91
C GLN A 84 1.74 13.44 -24.03
N LYS A 85 2.82 14.17 -23.69
CA LYS A 85 3.88 14.52 -24.65
C LYS A 85 4.76 13.32 -24.98
N ASP A 86 4.76 12.31 -24.13
CA ASP A 86 5.51 11.08 -24.33
C ASP A 86 4.58 10.01 -24.93
N SER A 87 4.87 9.59 -26.16
CA SER A 87 4.10 8.56 -26.87
C SER A 87 4.19 7.17 -26.23
N SER A 88 5.10 6.96 -25.28
CA SER A 88 5.29 5.69 -24.56
C SER A 88 4.30 5.47 -23.42
N VAL A 89 3.48 6.47 -23.09
CA VAL A 89 2.53 6.38 -21.96
C VAL A 89 1.38 5.46 -22.28
N SER A 90 1.29 4.37 -21.53
CA SER A 90 0.30 3.28 -21.73
C SER A 90 -1.04 3.48 -21.01
N TRP A 91 -1.19 4.51 -20.15
CA TRP A 91 -2.38 4.74 -19.36
C TRP A 91 -3.24 5.88 -19.90
N LYS A 92 -4.54 5.82 -19.60
CA LYS A 92 -5.51 6.86 -19.98
C LYS A 92 -5.61 7.93 -18.88
N PRO A 93 -5.83 9.23 -19.22
CA PRO A 93 -5.95 10.32 -18.23
C PRO A 93 -6.92 10.03 -17.08
N ARG A 94 -8.07 9.39 -17.39
CA ARG A 94 -9.05 8.98 -16.38
C ARG A 94 -8.55 7.98 -15.34
N SER A 95 -7.49 7.24 -15.66
CA SER A 95 -6.90 6.23 -14.77
C SER A 95 -5.88 6.85 -13.80
N LEU A 96 -5.43 8.08 -14.05
CA LEU A 96 -4.37 8.71 -13.25
C LEU A 96 -4.72 8.78 -11.77
N PHE A 97 -5.97 9.11 -11.43
CA PHE A 97 -6.39 9.20 -10.02
C PHE A 97 -6.24 7.86 -9.29
N SER A 98 -6.59 6.75 -9.91
CA SER A 98 -6.41 5.42 -9.31
C SER A 98 -4.95 5.01 -9.19
N ILE A 99 -4.11 5.40 -10.18
CA ILE A 99 -2.67 5.16 -10.16
C ILE A 99 -2.02 5.93 -8.99
N VAL A 100 -2.35 7.21 -8.85
CA VAL A 100 -1.84 8.06 -7.77
C VAL A 100 -2.29 7.55 -6.40
N ASN A 101 -3.55 7.13 -6.25
CA ASN A 101 -4.02 6.51 -5.01
C ASN A 101 -3.28 5.20 -4.68
N SER A 102 -2.96 4.39 -5.69
CA SER A 102 -2.14 3.19 -5.51
C SER A 102 -0.74 3.55 -5.02
N LEU A 103 -0.10 4.54 -5.64
CA LEU A 103 1.23 5.03 -5.27
C LEU A 103 1.26 5.67 -3.87
N MET A 104 0.21 6.40 -3.49
CA MET A 104 0.04 6.91 -2.12
C MET A 104 -0.11 5.75 -1.12
N GLY A 105 -0.90 4.73 -1.45
CA GLY A 105 -1.04 3.53 -0.64
C GLY A 105 0.27 2.74 -0.47
N LYS A 106 1.19 2.84 -1.44
CA LYS A 106 2.57 2.30 -1.36
C LYS A 106 3.52 3.24 -0.62
N GLY A 107 3.12 4.47 -0.26
CA GLY A 107 3.97 5.47 0.38
C GLY A 107 5.02 6.09 -0.54
N LEU A 108 4.84 6.02 -1.87
CA LEU A 108 5.80 6.53 -2.86
C LEU A 108 5.52 7.97 -3.29
N ILE A 109 4.28 8.42 -3.11
CA ILE A 109 3.82 9.79 -3.38
C ILE A 109 3.20 10.38 -2.11
N LYS A 110 3.41 11.66 -1.89
CA LYS A 110 2.79 12.45 -0.82
C LYS A 110 2.04 13.64 -1.40
N GLU A 111 0.95 14.06 -0.74
CA GLU A 111 0.36 15.37 -0.97
C GLU A 111 1.26 16.45 -0.34
N GLU A 112 1.61 17.49 -1.08
CA GLU A 112 2.53 18.53 -0.60
C GLU A 112 1.86 19.89 -0.42
N GLY A 113 0.71 20.11 -1.08
CA GLY A 113 -0.02 21.34 -0.95
C GLY A 113 -1.13 21.52 -1.98
N PHE A 114 -1.46 22.77 -2.25
CA PHE A 114 -2.51 23.15 -3.19
C PHE A 114 -2.02 24.26 -4.10
N VAL A 115 -2.41 24.19 -5.37
CA VAL A 115 -2.18 25.26 -6.34
C VAL A 115 -3.54 25.77 -6.85
N ARG A 116 -3.62 27.06 -7.13
CA ARG A 116 -4.84 27.65 -7.71
C ARG A 116 -5.01 27.17 -9.14
N SER A 117 -6.14 26.53 -9.41
CA SER A 117 -6.53 26.06 -10.75
C SER A 117 -7.85 26.73 -11.14
N GLY A 118 -7.76 27.86 -11.86
CA GLY A 118 -8.92 28.67 -12.20
C GLY A 118 -9.64 29.23 -10.96
N LYS A 119 -10.89 28.82 -10.76
CA LYS A 119 -11.74 29.23 -9.61
C LYS A 119 -11.60 28.33 -8.39
N THR A 120 -10.88 27.21 -8.49
CA THR A 120 -10.74 26.18 -7.46
C THR A 120 -9.28 25.96 -7.10
N TYR A 121 -9.01 25.15 -6.06
CA TYR A 121 -7.69 24.70 -5.69
C TYR A 121 -7.51 23.23 -6.06
N ALA A 122 -6.39 22.89 -6.68
CA ALA A 122 -5.99 21.54 -7.00
C ALA A 122 -4.89 21.08 -6.03
N ARG A 123 -4.99 19.85 -5.54
CA ARG A 123 -3.93 19.23 -4.73
C ARG A 123 -2.69 18.99 -5.58
N THR A 124 -1.52 19.23 -5.00
CA THR A 124 -0.24 18.93 -5.61
C THR A 124 0.39 17.69 -4.97
N PHE A 125 1.06 16.92 -5.79
CA PHE A 125 1.68 15.65 -5.43
C PHE A 125 3.17 15.70 -5.71
N ALA A 126 3.95 15.16 -4.79
CA ALA A 126 5.40 15.04 -4.93
C ALA A 126 5.85 13.60 -4.64
N PRO A 127 6.99 13.15 -5.19
CA PRO A 127 7.56 11.88 -4.79
C PRO A 127 7.99 11.93 -3.32
N ALA A 128 7.70 10.87 -2.56
CA ALA A 128 8.08 10.76 -1.16
C ALA A 128 9.58 10.52 -0.98
N MET A 129 10.25 10.00 -2.03
CA MET A 129 11.70 9.74 -2.04
C MET A 129 12.29 10.00 -3.42
N SER A 130 13.60 10.24 -3.46
CA SER A 130 14.32 10.41 -4.72
C SER A 130 14.40 9.11 -5.52
N ARG A 131 14.61 9.22 -6.84
CA ARG A 131 14.76 8.07 -7.73
C ARG A 131 15.90 7.11 -7.28
N PRO A 132 17.12 7.57 -6.94
CA PRO A 132 18.15 6.67 -6.42
C PRO A 132 17.75 5.96 -5.14
N ALA A 133 17.10 6.67 -4.19
CA ALA A 133 16.63 6.06 -2.95
C ALA A 133 15.57 4.98 -3.19
N PHE A 134 14.68 5.16 -4.17
CA PHE A 134 13.70 4.15 -4.56
C PHE A 134 14.38 2.86 -5.03
N TYR A 135 15.33 2.95 -5.97
CA TYR A 135 16.05 1.78 -6.48
C TYR A 135 16.92 1.11 -5.42
N ALA A 136 17.57 1.89 -4.54
CA ALA A 136 18.32 1.33 -3.42
C ALA A 136 17.43 0.51 -2.47
N ASN A 137 16.23 1.02 -2.14
CA ASN A 137 15.26 0.29 -1.32
C ASN A 137 14.69 -0.94 -2.04
N MET A 138 14.48 -0.85 -3.35
CA MET A 138 14.02 -1.98 -4.17
C MET A 138 15.05 -3.13 -4.14
N VAL A 139 16.32 -2.82 -4.31
CA VAL A 139 17.41 -3.80 -4.22
C VAL A 139 17.47 -4.41 -2.82
N LYS A 140 17.39 -3.58 -1.77
CA LYS A 140 17.38 -4.03 -0.38
C LYS A 140 16.18 -4.93 -0.04
N ASP A 141 15.00 -4.69 -0.64
CA ASP A 141 13.82 -5.54 -0.42
C ASP A 141 13.87 -6.85 -1.20
N ALA A 142 14.66 -6.89 -2.28
CA ALA A 142 14.80 -8.04 -3.17
C ALA A 142 15.89 -9.02 -2.77
N LEU A 143 16.97 -8.55 -2.14
CA LEU A 143 18.17 -9.32 -1.83
C LEU A 143 18.25 -9.65 -0.33
N SER A 144 18.87 -10.80 0.00
CA SER A 144 19.30 -11.14 1.36
C SER A 144 20.52 -10.30 1.77
N ASP A 145 20.85 -10.29 3.06
CA ASP A 145 22.00 -9.53 3.57
C ASP A 145 23.34 -10.00 2.95
N GLU A 146 23.47 -11.30 2.66
CA GLU A 146 24.64 -11.88 2.01
C GLU A 146 24.74 -11.45 0.53
N GLU A 147 23.64 -11.52 -0.20
CA GLU A 147 23.56 -11.08 -1.60
C GLU A 147 23.75 -9.57 -1.72
N LEU A 148 23.30 -8.80 -0.72
CA LEU A 148 23.48 -7.36 -0.69
C LEU A 148 24.96 -6.97 -0.51
N ALA A 149 25.75 -7.76 0.24
CA ALA A 149 27.18 -7.56 0.37
C ALA A 149 27.88 -7.75 -0.99
N THR A 150 27.58 -8.87 -1.68
CA THR A 150 28.12 -9.15 -3.02
C THR A 150 27.67 -8.09 -4.04
N PHE A 151 26.41 -7.64 -3.97
CA PHE A 151 25.90 -6.56 -4.84
C PHE A 151 26.71 -5.26 -4.66
N LYS A 152 27.06 -4.89 -3.41
CA LYS A 152 27.87 -3.68 -3.14
C LYS A 152 29.26 -3.78 -3.73
N GLU A 153 29.89 -4.96 -3.66
CA GLU A 153 31.21 -5.20 -4.27
C GLU A 153 31.13 -5.00 -5.79
N ILE A 154 30.19 -5.66 -6.47
CA ILE A 154 30.00 -5.52 -7.92
C ILE A 154 29.70 -4.07 -8.31
N PHE A 155 28.85 -3.38 -7.52
CA PHE A 155 28.47 -1.99 -7.82
C PHE A 155 29.62 -1.00 -7.61
N SER A 156 30.62 -1.33 -6.76
CA SER A 156 31.80 -0.49 -6.55
C SER A 156 32.84 -0.59 -7.67
N GLU A 157 32.71 -1.61 -8.55
CA GLU A 157 33.62 -1.83 -9.69
C GLU A 157 33.13 -1.16 -10.99
N ILE A 158 31.89 -0.61 -11.02
CA ILE A 158 31.29 0.07 -12.16
C ILE A 158 31.55 1.57 -12.07
#